data_9be6ed5755bcca7f4402d65923492011
#
_entry.id   9be6ed5755bcca7f4402d65923492011
#
_cell.length_a   1.000
_cell.length_b   1.000
_cell.length_c   1.000
_cell.angle_alpha   90.00
_cell.angle_beta   90.00
_cell.angle_gamma   90.00
#
_symmetry.space_group_name_H-M   'P 1'
#
loop_
_entity.id
_entity.type
_entity.pdbx_description
1 polymer ?
#
loop_
_entity_poly.entity_id
_entity_poly.type
_entity_poly.pdbx_seq_one_letter_code
_entity_poly.pdbx_strand_id
1 'polypeptide(L)'
;MEFLVLSNFQIFLIILSVIVLIIFTLVNNRSKNIPTDTEAFNYALKALVDGDKDKAYNLLRDIISKDSNNIDAYLLLGDIVREKDVNQAIKIHQTVVLRPQITKEKKIEAHKALAKDFLKDKNIIRAESELNNILHIDSSNKFALRELKYIATENKNWKDALKLEKKLMKIDTNHKKNDESMLNYFIAMDYKSKDNIKNYVYYLEKSAKSENIYPDSALELANHNMSNAELAISYYKLYAKHMPSQRTVAFNKIENILFDSQKYDEVENLYRSLLENDFDGFALNWLIDILLEKNEVSDANDLVDKFMKSNHTCHSIRLNKLKLESSSFEVRKSISSLCNEMIKDEIIK
;
A
#
# COMPACT_ATOMS: atom_id res chain seq x y z
N MET A 1 68.52 -7.70 -65.64
CA MET A 1 67.29 -7.58 -64.93
C MET A 1 66.12 -7.72 -65.96
N GLU A 2 65.61 -8.94 -66.12
CA GLU A 2 64.45 -9.15 -67.00
C GLU A 2 63.16 -8.73 -66.24
N PHE A 3 62.55 -7.68 -66.70
CA PHE A 3 61.24 -7.30 -66.20
C PHE A 3 60.24 -8.28 -66.77
N LEU A 4 59.61 -9.07 -65.86
CA LEU A 4 58.46 -9.96 -66.19
C LEU A 4 57.32 -9.08 -66.68
N VAL A 5 57.10 -9.00 -68.00
CA VAL A 5 55.96 -8.34 -68.59
C VAL A 5 54.77 -9.33 -68.46
N LEU A 6 53.96 -9.11 -67.49
CA LEU A 6 52.69 -9.88 -67.27
C LEU A 6 51.73 -9.68 -68.45
N SER A 7 51.23 -10.75 -69.00
CA SER A 7 50.21 -10.66 -70.08
C SER A 7 48.87 -10.04 -69.53
N ASN A 8 48.16 -9.35 -70.40
CA ASN A 8 46.87 -8.74 -70.05
C ASN A 8 45.92 -9.73 -69.35
N PHE A 9 46.02 -11.00 -69.70
CA PHE A 9 45.21 -12.08 -69.03
C PHE A 9 45.73 -12.35 -67.61
N GLN A 10 46.95 -12.32 -67.31
CA GLN A 10 47.49 -12.49 -65.93
C GLN A 10 47.15 -11.29 -65.05
N ILE A 11 47.15 -10.08 -65.60
CA ILE A 11 46.74 -8.86 -64.88
C ILE A 11 45.24 -8.96 -64.54
N PHE A 12 44.39 -9.43 -65.48
CA PHE A 12 42.98 -9.64 -65.23
C PHE A 12 42.72 -10.66 -64.11
N LEU A 13 43.41 -11.79 -64.07
CA LEU A 13 43.31 -12.80 -63.00
C LEU A 13 43.73 -12.28 -61.66
N ILE A 14 44.77 -11.44 -61.60
CA ILE A 14 45.21 -10.82 -60.34
C ILE A 14 44.12 -9.85 -59.85
N ILE A 15 43.57 -8.99 -60.66
CA ILE A 15 42.50 -8.07 -60.30
C ILE A 15 41.26 -8.84 -59.84
N LEU A 16 40.87 -9.89 -60.54
CA LEU A 16 39.75 -10.72 -60.16
C LEU A 16 39.95 -11.38 -58.78
N SER A 17 41.16 -11.91 -58.51
CA SER A 17 41.48 -12.52 -57.22
C SER A 17 41.46 -11.51 -56.07
N VAL A 18 41.94 -10.27 -56.29
CA VAL A 18 41.86 -9.18 -55.32
C VAL A 18 40.41 -8.79 -55.06
N ILE A 19 39.57 -8.68 -56.10
CA ILE A 19 38.14 -8.39 -55.92
C ILE A 19 37.44 -9.50 -55.15
N VAL A 20 37.69 -10.78 -55.43
CA VAL A 20 37.16 -11.92 -54.67
C VAL A 20 37.63 -11.88 -53.20
N LEU A 21 38.89 -11.55 -52.95
CA LEU A 21 39.43 -11.42 -51.60
C LEU A 21 38.79 -10.24 -50.84
N ILE A 22 38.56 -9.11 -51.49
CA ILE A 22 37.86 -7.97 -50.92
C ILE A 22 36.41 -8.33 -50.60
N ILE A 23 35.70 -8.98 -51.51
CA ILE A 23 34.33 -9.44 -51.28
C ILE A 23 34.31 -10.46 -50.12
N PHE A 24 35.23 -11.42 -50.10
CA PHE A 24 35.32 -12.41 -49.04
C PHE A 24 35.64 -11.76 -47.68
N THR A 25 36.54 -10.78 -47.61
CA THR A 25 36.81 -10.05 -46.35
C THR A 25 35.65 -9.18 -45.91
N LEU A 26 34.92 -8.54 -46.84
CA LEU A 26 33.73 -7.75 -46.53
C LEU A 26 32.58 -8.63 -46.01
N VAL A 27 32.37 -9.79 -46.63
CA VAL A 27 31.35 -10.77 -46.18
C VAL A 27 31.73 -11.38 -44.82
N ASN A 28 33.02 -11.75 -44.63
CA ASN A 28 33.49 -12.34 -43.39
C ASN A 28 33.53 -11.32 -42.23
N ASN A 29 33.80 -10.04 -42.49
CA ASN A 29 33.68 -8.98 -41.50
C ASN A 29 32.22 -8.63 -41.13
N ARG A 30 31.29 -8.75 -42.09
CA ARG A 30 29.84 -8.63 -41.78
C ARG A 30 29.34 -9.76 -40.88
N SER A 31 29.86 -10.99 -41.04
CA SER A 31 29.45 -12.12 -40.20
C SER A 31 30.04 -12.06 -38.77
N LYS A 32 31.16 -11.33 -38.55
CA LYS A 32 31.76 -11.20 -37.23
C LYS A 32 31.07 -10.21 -36.28
N ASN A 33 30.17 -9.38 -36.77
CA ASN A 33 29.47 -8.35 -35.99
C ASN A 33 27.95 -8.58 -35.86
N ILE A 34 27.45 -9.79 -36.15
CA ILE A 34 26.07 -10.14 -35.81
C ILE A 34 26.09 -10.55 -34.33
N PRO A 35 25.52 -9.76 -33.43
CA PRO A 35 25.47 -10.12 -32.00
C PRO A 35 24.72 -11.45 -31.88
N THR A 36 25.20 -12.31 -30.99
CA THR A 36 24.43 -13.51 -30.60
C THR A 36 23.05 -13.09 -30.11
N ASP A 37 22.05 -13.96 -30.23
CA ASP A 37 20.67 -13.63 -29.78
C ASP A 37 20.66 -13.16 -28.32
N THR A 38 21.55 -13.71 -27.48
CA THR A 38 21.72 -13.28 -26.08
C THR A 38 22.31 -11.87 -25.98
N GLU A 39 23.30 -11.53 -26.81
CA GLU A 39 23.89 -10.18 -26.83
C GLU A 39 22.89 -9.14 -27.37
N ALA A 40 22.13 -9.49 -28.42
CA ALA A 40 21.09 -8.61 -28.95
C ALA A 40 20.00 -8.33 -27.90
N PHE A 41 19.59 -9.35 -27.14
CA PHE A 41 18.63 -9.19 -26.04
C PHE A 41 19.17 -8.31 -24.91
N ASN A 42 20.45 -8.48 -24.52
CA ASN A 42 21.09 -7.62 -23.54
C ASN A 42 21.18 -6.16 -24.02
N TYR A 43 21.41 -5.90 -25.31
CA TYR A 43 21.35 -4.55 -25.89
C TYR A 43 19.93 -3.96 -25.82
N ALA A 44 18.91 -4.76 -26.02
CA ALA A 44 17.51 -4.31 -25.86
C ALA A 44 17.20 -3.95 -24.40
N LEU A 45 17.63 -4.79 -23.45
CA LEU A 45 17.49 -4.49 -22.01
C LEU A 45 18.25 -3.21 -21.62
N LYS A 46 19.48 -3.03 -22.11
CA LYS A 46 20.26 -1.81 -21.86
C LYS A 46 19.54 -0.58 -22.42
N ALA A 47 19.01 -0.65 -23.63
CA ALA A 47 18.26 0.46 -24.22
C ALA A 47 17.02 0.83 -23.36
N LEU A 48 16.34 -0.16 -22.75
CA LEU A 48 15.26 0.10 -21.81
C LEU A 48 15.73 0.80 -20.53
N VAL A 49 16.85 0.38 -19.97
CA VAL A 49 17.46 1.02 -18.79
C VAL A 49 17.85 2.47 -19.09
N ASP A 50 18.38 2.71 -20.29
CA ASP A 50 18.77 4.04 -20.79
C ASP A 50 17.53 4.90 -21.18
N GLY A 51 16.29 4.33 -21.10
CA GLY A 51 15.03 5.03 -21.45
C GLY A 51 14.72 5.06 -22.94
N ASP A 52 15.55 4.48 -23.80
CA ASP A 52 15.37 4.45 -25.27
C ASP A 52 14.44 3.29 -25.69
N LYS A 53 13.13 3.50 -25.49
CA LYS A 53 12.09 2.50 -25.80
C LYS A 53 12.02 2.19 -27.30
N ASP A 54 12.28 3.16 -28.17
CA ASP A 54 12.18 2.94 -29.62
C ASP A 54 13.36 2.07 -30.13
N LYS A 55 14.55 2.27 -29.60
CA LYS A 55 15.70 1.39 -29.87
C LYS A 55 15.46 -0.03 -29.35
N ALA A 56 14.96 -0.17 -28.11
CA ALA A 56 14.62 -1.46 -27.52
C ALA A 56 13.57 -2.19 -28.37
N TYR A 57 12.52 -1.48 -28.79
CA TYR A 57 11.47 -2.02 -29.66
C TYR A 57 12.04 -2.58 -30.97
N ASN A 58 12.93 -1.83 -31.68
CA ASN A 58 13.53 -2.28 -32.93
C ASN A 58 14.42 -3.51 -32.70
N LEU A 59 15.25 -3.51 -31.66
CA LEU A 59 16.10 -4.66 -31.34
C LEU A 59 15.28 -5.92 -31.03
N LEU A 60 14.20 -5.80 -30.27
CA LEU A 60 13.32 -6.94 -29.94
C LEU A 60 12.59 -7.47 -31.18
N ARG A 61 12.14 -6.59 -32.09
CA ARG A 61 11.57 -7.02 -33.38
C ARG A 61 12.56 -7.78 -34.22
N ASP A 62 13.81 -7.32 -34.27
CA ASP A 62 14.88 -8.01 -35.01
C ASP A 62 15.16 -9.41 -34.43
N ILE A 63 15.19 -9.53 -33.09
CA ILE A 63 15.33 -10.82 -32.42
C ILE A 63 14.18 -11.76 -32.80
N ILE A 64 12.94 -11.30 -32.67
CA ILE A 64 11.74 -12.08 -32.98
C ILE A 64 11.69 -12.50 -34.46
N SER A 65 12.18 -11.65 -35.36
CA SER A 65 12.25 -11.96 -36.79
C SER A 65 13.23 -13.08 -37.11
N LYS A 66 14.32 -13.23 -36.33
CA LYS A 66 15.34 -14.28 -36.48
C LYS A 66 14.94 -15.55 -35.74
N ASP A 67 14.49 -15.41 -34.51
CA ASP A 67 13.99 -16.50 -33.66
C ASP A 67 12.57 -16.21 -33.18
N SER A 68 11.61 -16.77 -33.90
CA SER A 68 10.18 -16.66 -33.54
C SER A 68 9.83 -17.40 -32.25
N ASN A 69 10.72 -18.21 -31.68
CA ASN A 69 10.51 -18.95 -30.44
C ASN A 69 11.05 -18.22 -29.19
N ASN A 70 11.66 -17.07 -29.35
CA ASN A 70 12.18 -16.28 -28.26
C ASN A 70 11.04 -15.64 -27.45
N ILE A 71 10.55 -16.36 -26.43
CA ILE A 71 9.41 -15.96 -25.59
C ILE A 71 9.72 -14.68 -24.84
N ASP A 72 10.97 -14.52 -24.33
CA ASP A 72 11.37 -13.35 -23.56
C ASP A 72 11.31 -12.07 -24.38
N ALA A 73 11.72 -12.15 -25.65
CA ALA A 73 11.62 -11.04 -26.58
C ALA A 73 10.16 -10.64 -26.86
N TYR A 74 9.26 -11.62 -27.00
CA TYR A 74 7.82 -11.33 -27.16
C TYR A 74 7.21 -10.67 -25.92
N LEU A 75 7.50 -11.19 -24.71
CA LEU A 75 7.00 -10.63 -23.46
C LEU A 75 7.47 -9.19 -23.29
N LEU A 76 8.75 -8.95 -23.48
CA LEU A 76 9.33 -7.61 -23.34
C LEU A 76 8.83 -6.64 -24.42
N LEU A 77 8.66 -7.11 -25.66
CA LEU A 77 8.09 -6.30 -26.74
C LEU A 77 6.65 -5.89 -26.42
N GLY A 78 5.83 -6.82 -25.94
CA GLY A 78 4.45 -6.53 -25.54
C GLY A 78 4.41 -5.52 -24.38
N ASP A 79 5.30 -5.64 -23.38
CA ASP A 79 5.40 -4.70 -22.28
C ASP A 79 5.71 -3.27 -22.76
N ILE A 80 6.62 -3.11 -23.73
CA ILE A 80 6.93 -1.80 -24.33
C ILE A 80 5.72 -1.25 -25.10
N VAL A 81 5.09 -2.10 -25.90
CA VAL A 81 3.96 -1.71 -26.75
C VAL A 81 2.74 -1.31 -25.91
N ARG A 82 2.53 -1.93 -24.73
CA ARG A 82 1.41 -1.61 -23.79
C ARG A 82 1.27 -0.12 -23.52
N GLU A 83 2.38 0.61 -23.50
CA GLU A 83 2.35 2.05 -23.21
C GLU A 83 1.72 2.88 -24.34
N LYS A 84 1.87 2.43 -25.59
CA LYS A 84 1.38 3.14 -26.77
C LYS A 84 0.07 2.55 -27.31
N ASP A 85 -0.04 1.21 -27.33
CA ASP A 85 -1.17 0.47 -27.87
C ASP A 85 -1.40 -0.82 -27.09
N VAL A 86 -2.36 -0.75 -26.16
CA VAL A 86 -2.71 -1.88 -25.29
C VAL A 86 -3.31 -3.04 -26.09
N ASN A 87 -4.05 -2.78 -27.18
CA ASN A 87 -4.64 -3.83 -28.01
C ASN A 87 -3.58 -4.61 -28.76
N GLN A 88 -2.53 -3.94 -29.23
CA GLN A 88 -1.40 -4.60 -29.85
C GLN A 88 -0.60 -5.43 -28.82
N ALA A 89 -0.40 -4.93 -27.61
CA ALA A 89 0.25 -5.67 -26.52
C ALA A 89 -0.52 -6.96 -26.20
N ILE A 90 -1.83 -6.88 -26.03
CA ILE A 90 -2.71 -8.05 -25.81
C ILE A 90 -2.48 -9.11 -26.90
N LYS A 91 -2.48 -8.71 -28.18
CA LYS A 91 -2.23 -9.65 -29.29
C LYS A 91 -0.86 -10.32 -29.19
N ILE A 92 0.18 -9.54 -28.87
CA ILE A 92 1.54 -10.07 -28.72
C ILE A 92 1.58 -11.09 -27.57
N HIS A 93 1.06 -10.76 -26.38
CA HIS A 93 1.08 -11.66 -25.24
C HIS A 93 0.20 -12.90 -25.42
N GLN A 94 -0.93 -12.77 -26.12
CA GLN A 94 -1.78 -13.92 -26.48
C GLN A 94 -1.03 -14.93 -27.36
N THR A 95 -0.21 -14.48 -28.30
CA THR A 95 0.60 -15.41 -29.13
C THR A 95 1.56 -16.24 -28.28
N VAL A 96 2.03 -15.71 -27.13
CA VAL A 96 2.90 -16.45 -26.21
C VAL A 96 2.12 -17.54 -25.47
N VAL A 97 0.95 -17.22 -24.92
CA VAL A 97 0.11 -18.17 -24.17
C VAL A 97 -0.33 -19.37 -25.03
N LEU A 98 -0.57 -19.13 -26.31
CA LEU A 98 -1.05 -20.18 -27.25
C LEU A 98 0.04 -21.15 -27.72
N ARG A 99 1.29 -20.95 -27.34
CA ARG A 99 2.39 -21.83 -27.76
C ARG A 99 2.33 -23.20 -27.07
N PRO A 100 2.44 -24.31 -27.81
CA PRO A 100 2.24 -25.64 -27.23
C PRO A 100 3.36 -26.11 -26.30
N GLN A 101 4.59 -25.59 -26.46
CA GLN A 101 5.78 -26.03 -25.70
C GLN A 101 6.33 -24.95 -24.76
N ILE A 102 5.44 -24.17 -24.16
CA ILE A 102 5.84 -23.15 -23.18
C ILE A 102 5.99 -23.76 -21.78
N THR A 103 7.06 -23.40 -21.05
CA THR A 103 7.24 -23.85 -19.66
C THR A 103 6.19 -23.24 -18.75
N LYS A 104 5.95 -23.84 -17.58
CA LYS A 104 4.99 -23.33 -16.58
C LYS A 104 5.33 -21.90 -16.15
N GLU A 105 6.62 -21.62 -15.95
CA GLU A 105 7.13 -20.32 -15.53
C GLU A 105 6.82 -19.26 -16.59
N LYS A 106 7.15 -19.56 -17.85
CA LYS A 106 6.88 -18.63 -18.97
C LYS A 106 5.38 -18.47 -19.25
N LYS A 107 4.58 -19.51 -18.99
CA LYS A 107 3.13 -19.42 -19.07
C LYS A 107 2.57 -18.48 -17.99
N ILE A 108 3.09 -18.55 -16.75
CA ILE A 108 2.75 -17.61 -15.69
C ILE A 108 3.13 -16.17 -16.09
N GLU A 109 4.34 -15.95 -16.62
CA GLU A 109 4.79 -14.64 -17.08
C GLU A 109 3.87 -14.07 -18.16
N ALA A 110 3.46 -14.89 -19.14
CA ALA A 110 2.56 -14.48 -20.21
C ALA A 110 1.15 -14.11 -19.67
N HIS A 111 0.59 -14.91 -18.76
CA HIS A 111 -0.67 -14.57 -18.11
C HIS A 111 -0.57 -13.31 -17.24
N LYS A 112 0.58 -13.07 -16.55
CA LYS A 112 0.84 -11.82 -15.83
C LYS A 112 0.85 -10.62 -16.78
N ALA A 113 1.49 -10.75 -17.93
CA ALA A 113 1.54 -9.70 -18.93
C ALA A 113 0.14 -9.37 -19.46
N LEU A 114 -0.65 -10.40 -19.81
CA LEU A 114 -2.05 -10.24 -20.24
C LEU A 114 -2.94 -9.62 -19.15
N ALA A 115 -2.79 -10.05 -17.91
CA ALA A 115 -3.53 -9.44 -16.79
C ALA A 115 -3.26 -7.94 -16.68
N LYS A 116 -1.98 -7.53 -16.79
CA LYS A 116 -1.59 -6.11 -16.80
C LYS A 116 -2.15 -5.36 -18.00
N ASP A 117 -2.17 -5.99 -19.19
CA ASP A 117 -2.77 -5.41 -20.39
C ASP A 117 -4.26 -5.14 -20.18
N PHE A 118 -5.00 -6.15 -19.71
CA PHE A 118 -6.44 -6.02 -19.48
C PHE A 118 -6.79 -5.06 -18.35
N LEU A 119 -5.95 -4.95 -17.30
CA LEU A 119 -6.11 -3.92 -16.28
C LEU A 119 -5.93 -2.52 -16.87
N LYS A 120 -4.94 -2.33 -17.74
CA LYS A 120 -4.73 -1.04 -18.42
C LYS A 120 -5.87 -0.72 -19.39
N ASP A 121 -6.43 -1.73 -20.07
CA ASP A 121 -7.63 -1.64 -20.93
C ASP A 121 -8.92 -1.47 -20.11
N LYS A 122 -8.86 -1.48 -18.79
CA LYS A 122 -10.02 -1.47 -17.87
C LYS A 122 -10.98 -2.66 -18.05
N ASN A 123 -10.51 -3.73 -18.67
CA ASN A 123 -11.26 -4.96 -18.85
C ASN A 123 -11.04 -5.90 -17.65
N ILE A 124 -11.68 -5.57 -16.53
CA ILE A 124 -11.49 -6.26 -15.25
C ILE A 124 -11.82 -7.75 -15.34
N ILE A 125 -12.89 -8.11 -16.06
CA ILE A 125 -13.34 -9.51 -16.20
C ILE A 125 -12.25 -10.37 -16.86
N ARG A 126 -11.62 -9.87 -17.92
CA ARG A 126 -10.52 -10.60 -18.58
C ARG A 126 -9.26 -10.63 -17.73
N ALA A 127 -8.96 -9.53 -17.02
CA ALA A 127 -7.84 -9.49 -16.07
C ALA A 127 -8.01 -10.56 -14.98
N GLU A 128 -9.19 -10.67 -14.36
CA GLU A 128 -9.50 -11.71 -13.37
C GLU A 128 -9.36 -13.12 -13.95
N SER A 129 -9.79 -13.35 -15.19
CA SER A 129 -9.61 -14.63 -15.86
C SER A 129 -8.13 -15.00 -16.00
N GLU A 130 -7.28 -14.06 -16.43
CA GLU A 130 -5.85 -14.32 -16.58
C GLU A 130 -5.16 -14.54 -15.21
N LEU A 131 -5.55 -13.80 -14.17
CA LEU A 131 -5.05 -13.99 -12.81
C LEU A 131 -5.46 -15.36 -12.24
N ASN A 132 -6.68 -15.81 -12.52
CA ASN A 132 -7.13 -17.15 -12.14
C ASN A 132 -6.37 -18.25 -12.91
N ASN A 133 -6.04 -18.04 -14.19
CA ASN A 133 -5.18 -18.95 -14.95
C ASN A 133 -3.80 -19.11 -14.30
N ILE A 134 -3.23 -18.02 -13.74
CA ILE A 134 -2.00 -18.10 -12.95
C ILE A 134 -2.21 -18.98 -11.73
N LEU A 135 -3.31 -18.79 -10.95
CA LEU A 135 -3.59 -19.56 -9.76
C LEU A 135 -3.90 -21.04 -10.04
N HIS A 136 -4.36 -21.39 -11.25
CA HIS A 136 -4.48 -22.78 -11.68
C HIS A 136 -3.11 -23.45 -11.89
N ILE A 137 -2.09 -22.69 -12.30
CA ILE A 137 -0.72 -23.21 -12.50
C ILE A 137 0.04 -23.21 -11.18
N ASP A 138 -0.06 -22.11 -10.40
CA ASP A 138 0.58 -21.89 -9.11
C ASP A 138 -0.43 -21.24 -8.15
N SER A 139 -1.08 -22.06 -7.32
CA SER A 139 -2.11 -21.62 -6.36
C SER A 139 -1.60 -20.68 -5.26
N SER A 140 -0.26 -20.58 -5.11
CA SER A 140 0.42 -19.73 -4.14
C SER A 140 1.04 -18.46 -4.76
N ASN A 141 0.73 -18.16 -6.00
CA ASN A 141 1.30 -17.02 -6.71
C ASN A 141 0.91 -15.69 -6.07
N LYS A 142 1.87 -15.06 -5.39
CA LYS A 142 1.64 -13.82 -4.63
C LYS A 142 1.13 -12.68 -5.51
N PHE A 143 1.62 -12.56 -6.76
CA PHE A 143 1.18 -11.52 -7.67
C PHE A 143 -0.32 -11.67 -7.98
N ALA A 144 -0.74 -12.86 -8.42
CA ALA A 144 -2.14 -13.10 -8.78
C ALA A 144 -3.08 -12.91 -7.58
N LEU A 145 -2.68 -13.37 -6.38
CA LEU A 145 -3.48 -13.18 -5.17
C LEU A 145 -3.61 -11.70 -4.79
N ARG A 146 -2.54 -10.90 -4.93
CA ARG A 146 -2.57 -9.46 -4.61
C ARG A 146 -3.45 -8.69 -5.59
N GLU A 147 -3.31 -8.95 -6.89
CA GLU A 147 -4.12 -8.27 -7.90
C GLU A 147 -5.61 -8.64 -7.77
N LEU A 148 -5.93 -9.92 -7.56
CA LEU A 148 -7.32 -10.34 -7.33
C LEU A 148 -7.89 -9.73 -6.04
N LYS A 149 -7.09 -9.63 -4.96
CA LYS A 149 -7.51 -8.93 -3.73
C LYS A 149 -7.80 -7.46 -4.02
N TYR A 150 -6.93 -6.79 -4.74
CA TYR A 150 -7.12 -5.40 -5.14
C TYR A 150 -8.42 -5.22 -5.93
N ILE A 151 -8.64 -6.03 -6.96
CA ILE A 151 -9.87 -6.00 -7.77
C ILE A 151 -11.12 -6.25 -6.89
N ALA A 152 -11.08 -7.24 -6.01
CA ALA A 152 -12.18 -7.53 -5.10
C ALA A 152 -12.47 -6.35 -4.15
N THR A 153 -11.44 -5.66 -3.69
CA THR A 153 -11.57 -4.47 -2.82
C THR A 153 -12.20 -3.30 -3.57
N GLU A 154 -11.72 -3.00 -4.79
CA GLU A 154 -12.29 -1.94 -5.63
C GLU A 154 -13.78 -2.20 -5.97
N ASN A 155 -14.13 -3.45 -6.21
CA ASN A 155 -15.51 -3.88 -6.46
C ASN A 155 -16.35 -4.02 -5.17
N LYS A 156 -15.80 -3.66 -4.00
CA LYS A 156 -16.44 -3.81 -2.68
C LYS A 156 -16.88 -5.25 -2.36
N ASN A 157 -16.22 -6.22 -2.99
CA ASN A 157 -16.42 -7.64 -2.69
C ASN A 157 -15.54 -8.06 -1.49
N TRP A 158 -15.87 -7.51 -0.32
CA TRP A 158 -15.06 -7.59 0.89
C TRP A 158 -14.81 -9.03 1.36
N LYS A 159 -15.76 -9.94 1.14
CA LYS A 159 -15.62 -11.35 1.55
C LYS A 159 -14.57 -12.09 0.72
N ASP A 160 -14.54 -11.87 -0.59
CA ASP A 160 -13.53 -12.47 -1.45
C ASP A 160 -12.17 -11.81 -1.21
N ALA A 161 -12.13 -10.48 -1.01
CA ALA A 161 -10.92 -9.79 -0.59
C ALA A 161 -10.35 -10.38 0.72
N LEU A 162 -11.17 -10.62 1.73
CA LEU A 162 -10.77 -11.25 3.00
C LEU A 162 -10.26 -12.68 2.82
N LYS A 163 -10.89 -13.46 1.93
CA LYS A 163 -10.44 -14.82 1.61
C LYS A 163 -9.06 -14.83 0.96
N LEU A 164 -8.82 -13.89 0.05
CA LEU A 164 -7.52 -13.72 -0.62
C LEU A 164 -6.46 -13.21 0.34
N GLU A 165 -6.80 -12.26 1.22
CA GLU A 165 -5.94 -11.77 2.28
C GLU A 165 -5.46 -12.91 3.18
N LYS A 166 -6.36 -13.79 3.63
CA LYS A 166 -6.00 -14.96 4.45
C LYS A 166 -5.08 -15.95 3.73
N LYS A 167 -5.22 -16.08 2.41
CA LYS A 167 -4.27 -16.87 1.61
C LYS A 167 -2.89 -16.21 1.58
N LEU A 168 -2.84 -14.90 1.33
CA LEU A 168 -1.58 -14.14 1.30
C LEU A 168 -0.85 -14.20 2.64
N MET A 169 -1.55 -14.06 3.76
CA MET A 169 -0.97 -14.17 5.11
C MET A 169 -0.30 -15.52 5.36
N LYS A 170 -0.84 -16.62 4.79
CA LYS A 170 -0.26 -17.97 4.95
C LYS A 170 1.04 -18.18 4.16
N ILE A 171 1.20 -17.50 3.03
CA ILE A 171 2.33 -17.72 2.11
C ILE A 171 3.38 -16.60 2.15
N ASP A 172 3.07 -15.48 2.77
CA ASP A 172 3.95 -14.31 2.83
C ASP A 172 4.14 -13.86 4.29
N THR A 173 5.23 -14.31 4.91
CA THR A 173 5.55 -13.98 6.31
C THR A 173 5.77 -12.49 6.55
N ASN A 174 6.12 -11.74 5.49
CA ASN A 174 6.30 -10.29 5.54
C ASN A 174 5.02 -9.52 5.20
N HIS A 175 3.92 -10.23 4.97
CA HIS A 175 2.64 -9.60 4.64
C HIS A 175 2.09 -8.86 5.87
N LYS A 176 1.81 -7.56 5.71
CA LYS A 176 1.25 -6.74 6.80
C LYS A 176 -0.18 -7.19 7.11
N LYS A 177 -0.44 -7.58 8.35
CA LYS A 177 -1.75 -8.04 8.83
C LYS A 177 -2.84 -6.96 8.94
N ASN A 178 -2.58 -5.75 8.47
CA ASN A 178 -3.48 -4.60 8.67
C ASN A 178 -4.81 -4.72 7.92
N ASP A 179 -4.80 -5.40 6.76
CA ASP A 179 -5.97 -5.41 5.88
C ASP A 179 -7.10 -6.32 6.42
N GLU A 180 -6.79 -7.37 7.20
CA GLU A 180 -7.81 -8.27 7.72
C GLU A 180 -8.83 -7.55 8.62
N SER A 181 -8.36 -6.67 9.50
CA SER A 181 -9.21 -5.89 10.39
C SER A 181 -10.11 -4.93 9.61
N MET A 182 -9.53 -4.18 8.68
CA MET A 182 -10.25 -3.27 7.80
C MET A 182 -11.31 -3.99 6.96
N LEU A 183 -10.97 -5.14 6.38
CA LEU A 183 -11.91 -5.92 5.57
C LEU A 183 -13.06 -6.47 6.42
N ASN A 184 -12.80 -6.93 7.65
CA ASN A 184 -13.87 -7.32 8.58
C ASN A 184 -14.81 -6.15 8.91
N TYR A 185 -14.27 -4.93 9.10
CA TYR A 185 -15.08 -3.72 9.29
C TYR A 185 -16.01 -3.46 8.09
N PHE A 186 -15.48 -3.47 6.87
CA PHE A 186 -16.31 -3.23 5.67
C PHE A 186 -17.36 -4.34 5.45
N ILE A 187 -17.05 -5.60 5.78
CA ILE A 187 -18.05 -6.68 5.78
C ILE A 187 -19.15 -6.39 6.82
N ALA A 188 -18.78 -5.88 7.99
CA ALA A 188 -19.75 -5.48 9.00
C ALA A 188 -20.68 -4.38 8.47
N MET A 189 -20.12 -3.34 7.83
CA MET A 189 -20.92 -2.25 7.25
C MET A 189 -21.88 -2.74 6.16
N ASP A 190 -21.47 -3.72 5.34
CA ASP A 190 -22.36 -4.36 4.37
C ASP A 190 -23.52 -5.11 5.06
N TYR A 191 -23.28 -5.76 6.19
CA TYR A 191 -24.34 -6.38 6.98
C TYR A 191 -25.23 -5.36 7.70
N LYS A 192 -24.68 -4.22 8.15
CA LYS A 192 -25.42 -3.11 8.74
C LYS A 192 -26.45 -2.57 7.73
N SER A 193 -26.04 -2.36 6.49
CA SER A 193 -26.92 -1.87 5.42
C SER A 193 -28.05 -2.84 5.05
N LYS A 194 -27.93 -4.12 5.43
CA LYS A 194 -28.91 -5.19 5.22
C LYS A 194 -29.70 -5.55 6.48
N ASP A 195 -29.63 -4.72 7.52
CA ASP A 195 -30.26 -4.93 8.84
C ASP A 195 -29.92 -6.27 9.51
N ASN A 196 -28.78 -6.87 9.12
CA ASN A 196 -28.34 -8.14 9.71
C ASN A 196 -27.43 -7.88 10.92
N ILE A 197 -28.05 -7.49 12.05
CA ILE A 197 -27.36 -7.07 13.27
C ILE A 197 -26.41 -8.16 13.81
N LYS A 198 -26.82 -9.43 13.75
CA LYS A 198 -25.98 -10.54 14.24
C LYS A 198 -24.64 -10.61 13.54
N ASN A 199 -24.62 -10.56 12.21
CA ASN A 199 -23.40 -10.60 11.44
C ASN A 199 -22.63 -9.28 11.50
N TYR A 200 -23.33 -8.14 11.56
CA TYR A 200 -22.72 -6.84 11.78
C TYR A 200 -21.85 -6.84 13.05
N VAL A 201 -22.40 -7.18 14.19
CA VAL A 201 -21.66 -7.22 15.47
C VAL A 201 -20.51 -8.24 15.41
N TYR A 202 -20.77 -9.45 14.88
CA TYR A 202 -19.75 -10.50 14.75
C TYR A 202 -18.50 -10.04 13.97
N TYR A 203 -18.68 -9.37 12.84
CA TYR A 203 -17.54 -8.90 12.04
C TYR A 203 -16.88 -7.67 12.64
N LEU A 204 -17.61 -6.79 13.32
CA LEU A 204 -17.03 -5.69 14.11
C LEU A 204 -16.12 -6.21 15.22
N GLU A 205 -16.58 -7.20 15.98
CA GLU A 205 -15.78 -7.80 17.03
C GLU A 205 -14.52 -8.47 16.48
N LYS A 206 -14.60 -9.13 15.33
CA LYS A 206 -13.41 -9.66 14.65
C LYS A 206 -12.41 -8.58 14.26
N SER A 207 -12.91 -7.45 13.78
CA SER A 207 -12.09 -6.30 13.46
C SER A 207 -11.44 -5.71 14.72
N ALA A 208 -12.21 -5.51 15.79
CA ALA A 208 -11.75 -4.92 17.04
C ALA A 208 -10.79 -5.81 17.86
N LYS A 209 -10.85 -7.13 17.68
CA LYS A 209 -9.95 -8.11 18.36
C LYS A 209 -8.65 -8.36 17.60
N SER A 210 -8.46 -7.79 16.42
CA SER A 210 -7.23 -7.93 15.63
C SER A 210 -6.04 -7.23 16.31
N GLU A 211 -4.82 -7.76 16.16
CA GLU A 211 -3.57 -7.09 16.63
C GLU A 211 -3.44 -5.69 16.04
N ASN A 212 -3.83 -5.53 14.77
CA ASN A 212 -3.88 -4.25 14.07
C ASN A 212 -5.34 -3.86 13.87
N ILE A 213 -5.96 -3.36 14.92
CA ILE A 213 -7.37 -2.96 14.91
C ILE A 213 -7.63 -1.88 13.85
N TYR A 214 -8.76 -1.97 13.17
CA TYR A 214 -9.34 -0.85 12.43
C TYR A 214 -10.18 -0.02 13.42
N PRO A 215 -9.75 1.20 13.79
CA PRO A 215 -10.30 1.90 14.96
C PRO A 215 -11.81 2.13 14.90
N ASP A 216 -12.35 2.41 13.70
CA ASP A 216 -13.79 2.66 13.55
C ASP A 216 -14.67 1.46 13.96
N SER A 217 -14.10 0.24 13.99
CA SER A 217 -14.82 -0.92 14.49
C SER A 217 -15.09 -0.83 16.00
N ALA A 218 -14.16 -0.26 16.75
CA ALA A 218 -14.35 -0.01 18.18
C ALA A 218 -15.38 1.11 18.40
N LEU A 219 -15.33 2.17 17.58
CA LEU A 219 -16.32 3.26 17.64
C LEU A 219 -17.75 2.76 17.35
N GLU A 220 -17.91 1.94 16.31
CA GLU A 220 -19.22 1.34 15.96
C GLU A 220 -19.72 0.39 17.04
N LEU A 221 -18.84 -0.42 17.65
CA LEU A 221 -19.20 -1.28 18.77
C LEU A 221 -19.59 -0.48 20.02
N ALA A 222 -18.89 0.61 20.31
CA ALA A 222 -19.25 1.50 21.41
C ALA A 222 -20.65 2.08 21.20
N ASN A 223 -20.92 2.62 20.01
CA ASN A 223 -22.25 3.17 19.67
C ASN A 223 -23.35 2.12 19.70
N HIS A 224 -23.06 0.88 19.27
CA HIS A 224 -24.03 -0.22 19.30
C HIS A 224 -24.39 -0.65 20.73
N ASN A 225 -23.43 -0.56 21.66
CA ASN A 225 -23.57 -1.04 23.03
C ASN A 225 -23.92 0.08 24.03
N MET A 226 -24.52 1.20 23.60
CA MET A 226 -24.87 2.32 24.48
C MET A 226 -25.78 1.94 25.64
N SER A 227 -26.57 0.88 25.51
CA SER A 227 -27.41 0.33 26.61
C SER A 227 -26.58 -0.38 27.69
N ASN A 228 -25.34 -0.73 27.42
CA ASN A 228 -24.38 -1.31 28.36
C ASN A 228 -23.22 -0.36 28.56
N ALA A 229 -23.32 0.52 29.55
CA ALA A 229 -22.35 1.59 29.81
C ALA A 229 -20.89 1.09 29.92
N GLU A 230 -20.64 0.01 30.66
CA GLU A 230 -19.30 -0.53 30.86
C GLU A 230 -18.69 -1.01 29.55
N LEU A 231 -19.47 -1.72 28.74
CA LEU A 231 -19.03 -2.23 27.46
C LEU A 231 -18.79 -1.08 26.45
N ALA A 232 -19.69 -0.11 26.39
CA ALA A 232 -19.53 1.07 25.54
C ALA A 232 -18.26 1.85 25.90
N ILE A 233 -18.04 2.12 27.19
CA ILE A 233 -16.81 2.80 27.69
C ILE A 233 -15.55 2.03 27.29
N SER A 234 -15.56 0.70 27.42
CA SER A 234 -14.41 -0.13 27.05
C SER A 234 -14.04 0.03 25.58
N TYR A 235 -15.01 0.07 24.69
CA TYR A 235 -14.79 0.26 23.25
C TYR A 235 -14.41 1.71 22.89
N TYR A 236 -14.95 2.73 23.56
CA TYR A 236 -14.50 4.11 23.38
C TYR A 236 -13.04 4.29 23.82
N LYS A 237 -12.63 3.68 24.93
CA LYS A 237 -11.21 3.67 25.36
C LYS A 237 -10.33 2.99 24.32
N LEU A 238 -10.78 1.88 23.74
CA LEU A 238 -10.06 1.18 22.65
C LEU A 238 -9.92 2.05 21.42
N TYR A 239 -10.97 2.76 21.02
CA TYR A 239 -10.94 3.72 19.92
C TYR A 239 -9.93 4.85 20.20
N ALA A 240 -10.02 5.48 21.36
CA ALA A 240 -9.13 6.58 21.78
C ALA A 240 -7.65 6.18 21.77
N LYS A 241 -7.35 4.94 22.17
CA LYS A 241 -5.99 4.38 22.14
C LYS A 241 -5.41 4.29 20.72
N HIS A 242 -6.23 3.94 19.75
CA HIS A 242 -5.80 3.73 18.36
C HIS A 242 -6.01 4.93 17.45
N MET A 243 -6.77 5.95 17.91
CA MET A 243 -7.02 7.21 17.21
C MET A 243 -6.72 8.42 18.11
N PRO A 244 -5.45 8.68 18.44
CA PRO A 244 -5.08 9.77 19.36
C PRO A 244 -5.57 11.15 18.90
N SER A 245 -5.58 11.41 17.58
CA SER A 245 -6.06 12.68 17.01
C SER A 245 -7.57 12.91 17.19
N GLN A 246 -8.35 11.86 17.42
CA GLN A 246 -9.81 11.93 17.60
C GLN A 246 -10.28 11.45 18.98
N ARG A 247 -9.35 11.22 19.90
CA ARG A 247 -9.67 10.73 21.26
C ARG A 247 -10.66 11.60 22.02
N THR A 248 -10.65 12.92 21.77
CA THR A 248 -11.59 13.88 22.36
C THR A 248 -13.06 13.46 22.13
N VAL A 249 -13.35 12.96 20.93
CA VAL A 249 -14.71 12.49 20.60
C VAL A 249 -15.11 11.30 21.49
N ALA A 250 -14.19 10.35 21.69
CA ALA A 250 -14.43 9.20 22.54
C ALA A 250 -14.59 9.59 24.01
N PHE A 251 -13.72 10.48 24.53
CA PHE A 251 -13.77 10.90 25.92
C PHE A 251 -15.03 11.69 26.24
N ASN A 252 -15.48 12.60 25.37
CA ASN A 252 -16.77 13.29 25.55
C ASN A 252 -17.95 12.31 25.63
N LYS A 253 -17.90 11.20 24.85
CA LYS A 253 -18.93 10.17 24.96
C LYS A 253 -18.86 9.39 26.25
N ILE A 254 -17.64 9.07 26.73
CA ILE A 254 -17.47 8.39 28.03
C ILE A 254 -17.97 9.28 29.16
N GLU A 255 -17.62 10.57 29.15
CA GLU A 255 -18.11 11.53 30.15
C GLU A 255 -19.64 11.59 30.20
N ASN A 256 -20.29 11.71 29.04
CA ASN A 256 -21.74 11.75 28.97
C ASN A 256 -22.36 10.48 29.59
N ILE A 257 -21.79 9.29 29.27
CA ILE A 257 -22.26 8.02 29.85
C ILE A 257 -22.08 7.99 31.37
N LEU A 258 -20.96 8.50 31.86
CA LEU A 258 -20.67 8.55 33.31
C LEU A 258 -21.56 9.56 34.02
N PHE A 259 -21.81 10.75 33.44
CA PHE A 259 -22.71 11.74 33.97
C PHE A 259 -24.17 11.26 34.01
N ASP A 260 -24.65 10.63 32.92
CA ASP A 260 -26.00 10.05 32.86
C ASP A 260 -26.19 8.95 33.94
N SER A 261 -25.08 8.26 34.27
CA SER A 261 -25.05 7.22 35.32
C SER A 261 -24.78 7.79 36.73
N GLN A 262 -24.66 9.11 36.89
CA GLN A 262 -24.31 9.81 38.15
C GLN A 262 -22.96 9.37 38.76
N LYS A 263 -22.00 8.92 37.90
CA LYS A 263 -20.69 8.41 38.30
C LYS A 263 -19.61 9.50 38.15
N TYR A 264 -19.78 10.63 38.79
CA TYR A 264 -18.92 11.82 38.64
C TYR A 264 -17.45 11.55 39.04
N ASP A 265 -17.22 10.74 40.06
CA ASP A 265 -15.86 10.41 40.51
C ASP A 265 -15.11 9.52 39.49
N GLU A 266 -15.84 8.73 38.69
CA GLU A 266 -15.22 7.92 37.65
C GLU A 266 -14.66 8.76 36.47
N VAL A 267 -15.17 9.99 36.27
CA VAL A 267 -14.65 10.93 35.27
C VAL A 267 -13.25 11.43 35.65
N GLU A 268 -13.07 11.81 36.92
CA GLU A 268 -11.77 12.21 37.45
C GLU A 268 -10.76 11.06 37.38
N ASN A 269 -11.17 9.88 37.85
CA ASN A 269 -10.34 8.67 37.79
C ASN A 269 -9.93 8.30 36.36
N LEU A 270 -10.82 8.51 35.35
CA LEU A 270 -10.50 8.31 33.96
C LEU A 270 -9.27 9.15 33.53
N TYR A 271 -9.29 10.45 33.80
CA TYR A 271 -8.20 11.36 33.44
C TYR A 271 -6.93 11.13 34.25
N ARG A 272 -7.06 10.80 35.53
CA ARG A 272 -5.90 10.43 36.37
C ARG A 272 -5.20 9.17 35.80
N SER A 273 -5.95 8.16 35.42
CA SER A 273 -5.38 6.92 34.87
C SER A 273 -4.62 7.12 33.56
N LEU A 274 -5.00 8.12 32.76
CA LEU A 274 -4.27 8.47 31.53
C LEU A 274 -2.91 9.12 31.81
N LEU A 275 -2.81 9.82 32.91
CA LEU A 275 -1.59 10.51 33.34
C LEU A 275 -0.62 9.65 34.17
N GLU A 276 -1.04 8.44 34.57
CA GLU A 276 -0.19 7.55 35.41
C GLU A 276 0.97 6.94 34.59
N ASN A 277 0.74 6.59 33.33
CA ASN A 277 1.71 5.85 32.53
C ASN A 277 2.54 6.75 31.62
N ASP A 278 1.98 7.84 31.14
CA ASP A 278 2.67 8.78 30.24
C ASP A 278 2.03 10.17 30.31
N PHE A 279 2.77 11.21 29.87
CA PHE A 279 2.23 12.55 29.77
C PHE A 279 1.18 12.66 28.68
N ASP A 280 0.00 13.15 29.04
CA ASP A 280 -1.12 13.41 28.14
C ASP A 280 -1.65 14.83 28.38
N GLY A 281 -1.33 15.76 27.47
CA GLY A 281 -1.74 17.17 27.58
C GLY A 281 -3.25 17.37 27.58
N PHE A 282 -4.00 16.53 26.87
CA PHE A 282 -5.47 16.56 26.89
C PHE A 282 -6.01 16.16 28.25
N ALA A 283 -5.56 15.03 28.79
CA ALA A 283 -5.98 14.55 30.11
C ALA A 283 -5.61 15.54 31.22
N LEU A 284 -4.41 16.15 31.13
CA LEU A 284 -3.99 17.20 32.07
C LEU A 284 -4.94 18.39 32.03
N ASN A 285 -5.27 18.91 30.87
CA ASN A 285 -6.14 20.07 30.74
C ASN A 285 -7.54 19.82 31.34
N TRP A 286 -8.14 18.67 31.04
CA TRP A 286 -9.44 18.29 31.57
C TRP A 286 -9.42 18.04 33.09
N LEU A 287 -8.40 17.35 33.57
CA LEU A 287 -8.27 17.10 35.02
C LEU A 287 -8.10 18.40 35.80
N ILE A 288 -7.34 19.36 35.27
CA ILE A 288 -7.22 20.69 35.88
C ILE A 288 -8.58 21.40 35.93
N ASP A 289 -9.40 21.33 34.88
CA ASP A 289 -10.74 21.92 34.91
C ASP A 289 -11.63 21.28 35.99
N ILE A 290 -11.63 19.95 36.08
CA ILE A 290 -12.37 19.22 37.14
C ILE A 290 -11.94 19.63 38.53
N LEU A 291 -10.61 19.69 38.79
CA LEU A 291 -10.07 20.08 40.08
C LEU A 291 -10.41 21.53 40.47
N LEU A 292 -10.41 22.44 39.45
CA LEU A 292 -10.82 23.82 39.68
C LEU A 292 -12.32 23.95 39.99
N GLU A 293 -13.17 23.17 39.36
CA GLU A 293 -14.61 23.13 39.66
C GLU A 293 -14.90 22.57 41.05
N LYS A 294 -14.11 21.57 41.49
CA LYS A 294 -14.15 21.04 42.86
C LYS A 294 -13.52 21.96 43.89
N ASN A 295 -12.91 23.10 43.49
CA ASN A 295 -12.14 24.01 44.34
C ASN A 295 -10.87 23.36 44.97
N GLU A 296 -10.34 22.30 44.35
CA GLU A 296 -9.11 21.59 44.74
C GLU A 296 -7.88 22.19 44.07
N VAL A 297 -7.66 23.50 44.29
CA VAL A 297 -6.62 24.27 43.61
C VAL A 297 -5.20 23.81 44.00
N SER A 298 -5.01 23.28 45.20
CA SER A 298 -3.72 22.73 45.67
C SER A 298 -3.30 21.54 44.82
N ASP A 299 -4.21 20.57 44.65
CA ASP A 299 -3.95 19.34 43.88
C ASP A 299 -3.69 19.64 42.38
N ALA A 300 -4.41 20.63 41.85
CA ALA A 300 -4.21 21.11 40.48
C ALA A 300 -2.80 21.72 40.31
N ASN A 301 -2.31 22.52 41.27
CA ASN A 301 -0.96 23.08 41.24
C ASN A 301 0.11 22.00 41.34
N ASP A 302 -0.03 21.06 42.29
CA ASP A 302 0.90 19.94 42.48
C ASP A 302 1.01 19.08 41.21
N LEU A 303 -0.11 18.85 40.52
CA LEU A 303 -0.15 18.11 39.27
C LEU A 303 0.59 18.84 38.15
N VAL A 304 0.36 20.15 37.96
CA VAL A 304 1.06 20.96 36.96
C VAL A 304 2.55 21.02 37.24
N ASP A 305 2.93 21.26 38.51
CA ASP A 305 4.34 21.36 38.91
C ASP A 305 5.08 20.01 38.73
N LYS A 306 4.42 18.88 38.98
CA LYS A 306 4.95 17.53 38.69
C LYS A 306 5.35 17.41 37.22
N PHE A 307 4.44 17.74 36.28
CA PHE A 307 4.72 17.61 34.86
C PHE A 307 5.63 18.70 34.30
N MET A 308 5.63 19.90 34.90
CA MET A 308 6.56 20.97 34.56
C MET A 308 8.02 20.58 34.80
N LYS A 309 8.30 19.80 35.85
CA LYS A 309 9.65 19.30 36.14
C LYS A 309 10.18 18.31 35.10
N SER A 310 9.32 17.55 34.48
CA SER A 310 9.68 16.52 33.50
C SER A 310 9.58 16.98 32.03
N ASN A 311 8.71 17.98 31.73
CA ASN A 311 8.36 18.39 30.35
C ASN A 311 8.33 19.91 30.18
N HIS A 312 9.44 20.61 30.47
CA HIS A 312 9.53 22.09 30.48
C HIS A 312 9.12 22.81 29.22
N THR A 313 9.18 22.15 28.06
CA THR A 313 8.90 22.75 26.73
C THR A 313 7.46 22.58 26.29
N CYS A 314 6.65 21.79 26.97
CA CYS A 314 5.28 21.53 26.58
C CYS A 314 4.37 22.76 26.79
N HIS A 315 3.76 23.25 25.73
CA HIS A 315 2.88 24.42 25.78
C HIS A 315 1.61 24.17 26.59
N SER A 316 1.05 22.96 26.55
CA SER A 316 -0.15 22.63 27.31
C SER A 316 0.06 22.76 28.85
N ILE A 317 1.23 22.38 29.36
CA ILE A 317 1.57 22.53 30.78
C ILE A 317 1.66 24.01 31.16
N ARG A 318 2.31 24.84 30.30
CA ARG A 318 2.43 26.27 30.54
C ARG A 318 1.09 26.99 30.52
N LEU A 319 0.21 26.63 29.61
CA LEU A 319 -1.14 27.16 29.53
C LEU A 319 -1.97 26.78 30.75
N ASN A 320 -1.86 25.54 31.24
CA ASN A 320 -2.54 25.11 32.47
C ASN A 320 -2.00 25.86 33.71
N LYS A 321 -0.70 26.18 33.74
CA LYS A 321 -0.16 27.01 34.81
C LYS A 321 -0.74 28.44 34.79
N LEU A 322 -0.80 29.10 33.64
CA LEU A 322 -1.45 30.38 33.45
C LEU A 322 -2.93 30.36 33.86
N LYS A 323 -3.63 29.26 33.53
CA LYS A 323 -5.01 29.04 33.91
C LYS A 323 -5.19 29.00 35.45
N LEU A 324 -4.30 28.33 36.17
CA LEU A 324 -4.31 28.26 37.63
C LEU A 324 -4.02 29.63 38.26
N GLU A 325 -3.13 30.44 37.69
CA GLU A 325 -2.79 31.77 38.15
C GLU A 325 -3.92 32.80 37.88
N SER A 326 -4.86 32.49 36.98
CA SER A 326 -5.96 33.40 36.66
C SER A 326 -7.08 33.34 37.69
N SER A 327 -7.56 34.51 38.15
CA SER A 327 -8.75 34.61 38.99
C SER A 327 -10.06 34.68 38.24
N SER A 328 -10.05 34.99 36.93
CA SER A 328 -11.23 35.14 36.10
C SER A 328 -11.70 33.84 35.48
N PHE A 329 -12.96 33.49 35.67
CA PHE A 329 -13.58 32.30 35.06
C PHE A 329 -13.54 32.35 33.51
N GLU A 330 -13.82 33.50 32.90
CA GLU A 330 -13.80 33.68 31.43
C GLU A 330 -12.41 33.49 30.87
N VAL A 331 -11.38 33.98 31.55
CA VAL A 331 -9.97 33.81 31.15
C VAL A 331 -9.58 32.32 31.26
N ARG A 332 -9.96 31.63 32.32
CA ARG A 332 -9.72 30.18 32.46
C ARG A 332 -10.35 29.38 31.35
N LYS A 333 -11.60 29.70 30.98
CA LYS A 333 -12.33 29.05 29.88
C LYS A 333 -11.65 29.26 28.53
N SER A 334 -11.20 30.48 28.24
CA SER A 334 -10.47 30.84 27.04
C SER A 334 -9.13 30.08 26.94
N ILE A 335 -8.40 29.97 28.05
CA ILE A 335 -7.14 29.21 28.13
C ILE A 335 -7.40 27.69 27.90
N SER A 336 -8.47 27.14 28.46
CA SER A 336 -8.85 25.74 28.25
C SER A 336 -9.13 25.46 26.78
N SER A 337 -9.87 26.34 26.09
CA SER A 337 -10.13 26.24 24.65
C SER A 337 -8.84 26.28 23.83
N LEU A 338 -7.97 27.23 24.10
CA LEU A 338 -6.68 27.37 23.44
C LEU A 338 -5.79 26.14 23.67
N CYS A 339 -5.78 25.59 24.90
CA CYS A 339 -5.04 24.38 25.22
C CYS A 339 -5.52 23.19 24.38
N ASN A 340 -6.83 23.02 24.24
CA ASN A 340 -7.42 21.96 23.43
C ASN A 340 -7.11 22.09 21.93
N GLU A 341 -7.07 23.33 21.39
CA GLU A 341 -6.69 23.58 20.00
C GLU A 341 -5.21 23.24 19.77
N MET A 342 -4.33 23.72 20.63
CA MET A 342 -2.89 23.44 20.51
C MET A 342 -2.55 21.94 20.65
N ILE A 343 -3.27 21.21 21.50
CA ILE A 343 -3.09 19.76 21.64
C ILE A 343 -3.46 19.04 20.35
N LYS A 344 -4.51 19.48 19.65
CA LYS A 344 -4.87 18.91 18.33
C LYS A 344 -3.74 19.11 17.30
N ASP A 345 -3.15 20.31 17.29
CA ASP A 345 -2.07 20.66 16.35
C ASP A 345 -0.77 19.89 16.65
N GLU A 346 -0.44 19.64 17.91
CA GLU A 346 0.74 18.85 18.30
C GLU A 346 0.62 17.37 17.94
N ILE A 347 -0.59 16.82 17.90
CA ILE A 347 -0.85 15.42 17.52
C ILE A 347 -0.80 15.23 16.01
N ILE A 348 -1.06 16.29 15.24
CA ILE A 348 -1.07 16.25 13.75
C ILE A 348 0.35 16.49 13.18
N LYS A 349 1.28 16.99 13.95
CA LYS A 349 2.69 17.18 13.56
C LYS A 349 3.56 16.00 13.99
#